data_945c00934d4014ac9711e5d7330a32ea
#
_entry.id   945c00934d4014ac9711e5d7330a32ea
#
_cell.length_a   1.000
_cell.length_b   1.000
_cell.length_c   1.000
_cell.angle_alpha   90.00
_cell.angle_beta   90.00
_cell.angle_gamma   90.00
#
_symmetry.space_group_name_H-M   'P 1'
#
loop_
_entity.id
_entity.type
_entity.pdbx_description
1 polymer ?
#
loop_
_entity_poly.entity_id
_entity_poly.type
_entity_poly.pdbx_seq_one_letter_code
_entity_poly.pdbx_strand_id
1 'polypeptide(L)'
;MEVRFYSVGDIDEKAMRYAVIAAQHGGKWIFVKQKARTTWEIPGGRNEQGESIAQTAQRELYEETGALQFVLTEVCDYSVTRGETTYGRLFFADIQQMGPLPESEISEVLLQEELPRELTYPDIQPLLLRRVKETIQEIVEVTEEHVEPWVRMGLKLWPDHSFDEMHKSLLEILHSEKETAFLCRVGQLYAGFIQVSIRVDYVEGSDSSPVGYVEGIYVEESYRMLGIAKKLLARGERWAQARGCVQMGSDIEQHNAASYDFHTSVGFEEANRIICFIKDI
;
A
#
# COMPACT_ATOMS: atom_id res chain seq x y z
N MET A 1 11.40 -24.66 5.12
CA MET A 1 11.91 -23.30 5.42
C MET A 1 10.80 -22.53 6.11
N GLU A 2 11.14 -21.76 7.15
CA GLU A 2 10.21 -20.92 7.89
C GLU A 2 10.75 -19.49 7.98
N VAL A 3 9.89 -18.49 7.77
CA VAL A 3 10.18 -17.06 7.97
C VAL A 3 9.27 -16.56 9.09
N ARG A 4 9.86 -15.92 10.12
CA ARG A 4 9.11 -15.30 11.21
C ARG A 4 9.47 -13.83 11.32
N PHE A 5 8.48 -13.01 11.73
CA PHE A 5 8.63 -11.58 11.96
C PHE A 5 8.46 -11.25 13.44
N TYR A 6 9.21 -10.28 13.91
CA TYR A 6 9.26 -9.80 15.30
C TYR A 6 9.18 -8.27 15.30
N SER A 7 8.85 -7.65 16.42
CA SER A 7 8.95 -6.20 16.53
C SER A 7 10.42 -5.76 16.49
N VAL A 8 10.65 -4.52 16.04
CA VAL A 8 12.00 -3.94 16.06
C VAL A 8 12.53 -3.96 17.49
N GLY A 9 13.72 -4.54 17.67
CA GLY A 9 14.40 -4.66 18.97
C GLY A 9 14.06 -5.91 19.77
N ASP A 10 13.17 -6.77 19.30
CA ASP A 10 12.90 -8.07 19.97
C ASP A 10 14.09 -9.04 19.82
N ILE A 11 14.90 -8.86 18.78
CA ILE A 11 16.11 -9.66 18.54
C ILE A 11 17.35 -8.84 18.91
N ASP A 12 18.25 -9.42 19.69
CA ASP A 12 19.55 -8.79 20.01
C ASP A 12 20.31 -8.49 18.70
N GLU A 13 20.71 -7.25 18.52
CA GLU A 13 21.42 -6.80 17.31
C GLU A 13 22.70 -7.59 17.05
N LYS A 14 23.36 -8.08 18.10
CA LYS A 14 24.55 -8.95 17.98
C LYS A 14 24.28 -10.30 17.31
N ALA A 15 23.02 -10.74 17.32
CA ALA A 15 22.60 -11.97 16.62
C ALA A 15 22.22 -11.72 15.16
N MET A 16 22.06 -10.45 14.74
CA MET A 16 21.67 -10.09 13.38
C MET A 16 22.83 -10.27 12.41
N ARG A 17 22.55 -10.99 11.34
CA ARG A 17 23.52 -11.26 10.27
C ARG A 17 23.26 -10.46 8.99
N TYR A 18 22.03 -9.98 8.77
CA TYR A 18 21.63 -9.37 7.51
C TYR A 18 20.79 -8.12 7.74
N ALA A 19 21.08 -7.08 6.95
CA ALA A 19 20.16 -5.98 6.69
C ALA A 19 19.55 -6.18 5.31
N VAL A 20 18.22 -6.12 5.19
CA VAL A 20 17.50 -6.16 3.91
C VAL A 20 16.69 -4.89 3.78
N ILE A 21 16.79 -4.22 2.64
CA ILE A 21 16.25 -2.89 2.43
C ILE A 21 15.28 -2.89 1.25
N ALA A 22 13.97 -2.92 1.50
CA ALA A 22 13.00 -2.67 0.46
C ALA A 22 13.02 -1.17 0.13
N ALA A 23 13.56 -0.81 -1.01
CA ALA A 23 13.77 0.58 -1.42
C ALA A 23 12.80 1.01 -2.51
N GLN A 24 12.37 2.28 -2.46
CA GLN A 24 11.59 2.94 -3.52
C GLN A 24 12.31 4.19 -4.03
N HIS A 25 12.16 4.47 -5.33
CA HIS A 25 12.54 5.72 -5.96
C HIS A 25 11.58 6.04 -7.11
N GLY A 26 11.07 7.28 -7.14
CA GLY A 26 10.12 7.72 -8.17
C GLY A 26 8.86 6.83 -8.25
N GLY A 27 8.37 6.33 -7.11
CA GLY A 27 7.20 5.46 -7.04
C GLY A 27 7.41 4.02 -7.53
N LYS A 28 8.65 3.55 -7.66
CA LYS A 28 8.98 2.18 -8.09
C LYS A 28 9.86 1.49 -7.06
N TRP A 29 9.64 0.20 -6.87
CA TRP A 29 10.53 -0.64 -6.06
C TRP A 29 11.84 -0.88 -6.78
N ILE A 30 12.92 -0.93 -6.01
CA ILE A 30 14.27 -1.19 -6.52
C ILE A 30 14.64 -2.64 -6.25
N PHE A 31 15.14 -3.28 -7.30
CA PHE A 31 15.72 -4.62 -7.25
C PHE A 31 17.12 -4.57 -7.87
N VAL A 32 18.00 -5.42 -7.38
CA VAL A 32 19.39 -5.47 -7.81
C VAL A 32 19.74 -6.85 -8.33
N LYS A 33 20.69 -6.91 -9.24
CA LYS A 33 21.22 -8.16 -9.77
C LYS A 33 22.74 -8.20 -9.63
N GLN A 34 23.24 -9.19 -8.94
CA GLN A 34 24.69 -9.40 -8.79
C GLN A 34 25.33 -9.89 -10.08
N LYS A 35 26.59 -9.52 -10.34
CA LYS A 35 27.38 -9.96 -11.52
C LYS A 35 27.47 -11.47 -11.68
N ALA A 36 27.45 -12.20 -10.55
CA ALA A 36 27.52 -13.65 -10.54
C ALA A 36 26.17 -14.37 -10.67
N ARG A 37 25.06 -13.62 -10.82
CA ARG A 37 23.70 -14.16 -10.82
C ARG A 37 22.88 -13.67 -12.01
N THR A 38 21.86 -14.44 -12.36
CA THR A 38 20.85 -14.07 -13.37
C THR A 38 19.53 -13.63 -12.76
N THR A 39 19.40 -13.72 -11.44
CA THR A 39 18.19 -13.49 -10.66
C THR A 39 18.26 -12.17 -9.91
N TRP A 40 17.08 -11.63 -9.58
CA TRP A 40 16.92 -10.36 -8.88
C TRP A 40 16.78 -10.56 -7.37
N GLU A 41 17.17 -9.56 -6.62
CA GLU A 41 17.02 -9.53 -5.18
C GLU A 41 16.67 -8.13 -4.66
N ILE A 42 16.04 -8.08 -3.50
CA ILE A 42 15.86 -6.85 -2.72
C ILE A 42 17.25 -6.47 -2.20
N PRO A 43 17.67 -5.20 -2.28
CA PRO A 43 18.95 -4.74 -1.74
C PRO A 43 19.21 -5.19 -0.32
N GLY A 44 20.46 -5.54 -0.02
CA GLY A 44 20.85 -5.90 1.33
C GLY A 44 22.05 -6.84 1.40
N GLY A 45 22.69 -6.84 2.57
CA GLY A 45 23.89 -7.62 2.76
C GLY A 45 24.17 -8.00 4.21
N ARG A 46 25.38 -8.46 4.44
CA ARG A 46 25.84 -8.94 5.74
C ARG A 46 26.28 -7.81 6.64
N ASN A 47 25.91 -7.94 7.93
CA ASN A 47 26.48 -7.08 8.97
C ASN A 47 27.98 -7.37 9.11
N GLU A 48 28.79 -6.30 9.05
CA GLU A 48 30.24 -6.36 9.23
C GLU A 48 30.62 -6.07 10.69
N GLN A 49 31.82 -6.51 11.05
CA GLN A 49 32.31 -6.34 12.43
C GLN A 49 32.47 -4.84 12.77
N GLY A 50 31.75 -4.41 13.80
CA GLY A 50 31.82 -3.03 14.27
C GLY A 50 30.73 -2.11 13.69
N GLU A 51 29.90 -2.60 12.75
CA GLU A 51 28.74 -1.90 12.27
C GLU A 51 27.50 -2.18 13.13
N SER A 52 26.66 -1.17 13.33
CA SER A 52 25.26 -1.40 13.70
C SER A 52 24.50 -1.93 12.48
N ILE A 53 23.38 -2.62 12.70
CA ILE A 53 22.57 -3.13 11.59
C ILE A 53 22.01 -2.02 10.69
N ALA A 54 21.78 -0.81 11.26
CA ALA A 54 21.38 0.36 10.50
C ALA A 54 22.52 0.93 9.64
N GLN A 55 23.78 0.88 10.11
CA GLN A 55 24.94 1.27 9.31
C GLN A 55 25.15 0.29 8.14
N THR A 56 24.99 -1.01 8.37
CA THR A 56 24.97 -2.02 7.32
C THR A 56 23.93 -1.67 6.26
N ALA A 57 22.68 -1.36 6.68
CA ALA A 57 21.61 -1.02 5.74
C ALA A 57 21.95 0.21 4.90
N GLN A 58 22.55 1.25 5.48
CA GLN A 58 22.96 2.46 4.75
C GLN A 58 24.08 2.18 3.74
N ARG A 59 25.09 1.40 4.14
CA ARG A 59 26.22 1.02 3.30
C ARG A 59 25.75 0.19 2.10
N GLU A 60 24.98 -0.89 2.35
CA GLU A 60 24.48 -1.78 1.31
C GLU A 60 23.54 -1.04 0.35
N LEU A 61 22.67 -0.17 0.87
CA LEU A 61 21.79 0.64 0.04
C LEU A 61 22.57 1.53 -0.94
N TYR A 62 23.65 2.17 -0.48
CA TYR A 62 24.51 2.97 -1.35
C TYR A 62 25.29 2.10 -2.35
N GLU A 63 25.94 1.04 -1.89
CA GLU A 63 26.80 0.18 -2.72
C GLU A 63 26.02 -0.55 -3.81
N GLU A 64 24.80 -0.96 -3.52
CA GLU A 64 23.97 -1.73 -4.44
C GLU A 64 23.05 -0.90 -5.33
N THR A 65 22.71 0.34 -4.92
CA THR A 65 21.73 1.16 -5.68
C THR A 65 22.28 2.52 -6.12
N GLY A 66 23.36 3.01 -5.52
CA GLY A 66 23.82 4.38 -5.73
C GLY A 66 22.96 5.45 -5.04
N ALA A 67 22.18 5.08 -4.02
CA ALA A 67 21.34 6.02 -3.27
C ALA A 67 22.17 7.06 -2.54
N LEU A 68 21.92 8.36 -2.79
CA LEU A 68 22.64 9.49 -2.19
C LEU A 68 21.84 10.20 -1.09
N GLN A 69 20.53 10.35 -1.32
CA GLN A 69 19.61 10.95 -0.34
C GLN A 69 18.41 10.02 -0.16
N PHE A 70 18.15 9.63 1.08
CA PHE A 70 17.07 8.72 1.40
C PHE A 70 16.63 8.86 2.86
N VAL A 71 15.40 8.46 3.13
CA VAL A 71 14.90 8.22 4.49
C VAL A 71 14.85 6.72 4.73
N LEU A 72 15.56 6.25 5.76
CA LEU A 72 15.61 4.84 6.14
C LEU A 72 14.71 4.63 7.37
N THR A 73 13.79 3.67 7.29
CA THR A 73 12.85 3.32 8.35
C THR A 73 13.00 1.85 8.70
N GLU A 74 13.14 1.54 9.97
CA GLU A 74 13.11 0.17 10.48
C GLU A 74 11.68 -0.39 10.41
N VAL A 75 11.51 -1.58 9.81
CA VAL A 75 10.20 -2.20 9.62
C VAL A 75 9.94 -3.29 10.65
N CYS A 76 10.85 -4.24 10.77
CA CYS A 76 10.77 -5.34 11.73
C CYS A 76 12.09 -6.11 11.79
N ASP A 77 12.26 -6.90 12.85
CA ASP A 77 13.25 -7.95 12.88
C ASP A 77 12.65 -9.22 12.26
N TYR A 78 13.47 -10.08 11.67
CA TYR A 78 13.00 -11.32 11.07
C TYR A 78 14.00 -12.46 11.28
N SER A 79 13.49 -13.68 11.17
CA SER A 79 14.34 -14.88 11.12
C SER A 79 14.00 -15.76 9.92
N VAL A 80 15.01 -16.45 9.43
CA VAL A 80 14.88 -17.51 8.43
C VAL A 80 15.49 -18.78 8.96
N THR A 81 14.70 -19.86 9.00
CA THR A 81 15.13 -21.18 9.46
C THR A 81 15.21 -22.15 8.29
N ARG A 82 16.44 -22.60 7.97
CA ARG A 82 16.75 -23.66 6.99
C ARG A 82 17.79 -24.59 7.61
N GLY A 83 17.37 -25.42 8.60
CA GLY A 83 18.29 -26.14 9.45
C GLY A 83 18.78 -25.26 10.60
N GLU A 84 19.62 -24.28 10.33
CA GLU A 84 19.98 -23.22 11.27
C GLU A 84 19.06 -22.01 11.13
N THR A 85 18.89 -21.28 12.25
CA THR A 85 18.14 -20.02 12.26
C THR A 85 19.11 -18.86 12.13
N THR A 86 18.83 -17.98 11.16
CA THR A 86 19.54 -16.73 10.96
C THR A 86 18.59 -15.55 11.17
N TYR A 87 19.11 -14.46 11.74
CA TYR A 87 18.35 -13.25 12.04
C TYR A 87 18.80 -12.08 11.18
N GLY A 88 17.88 -11.16 10.91
CA GLY A 88 18.15 -9.91 10.23
C GLY A 88 17.13 -8.86 10.57
N ARG A 89 17.38 -7.62 10.15
CA ARG A 89 16.43 -6.51 10.20
C ARG A 89 16.01 -6.11 8.81
N LEU A 90 14.70 -5.90 8.65
CA LEU A 90 14.09 -5.40 7.45
C LEU A 90 13.90 -3.90 7.56
N PHE A 91 14.33 -3.18 6.54
CA PHE A 91 14.19 -1.74 6.41
C PHE A 91 13.33 -1.37 5.21
N PHE A 92 12.75 -0.18 5.26
CA PHE A 92 12.21 0.54 4.11
C PHE A 92 13.06 1.77 3.84
N ALA A 93 13.46 1.99 2.59
CA ALA A 93 14.16 3.18 2.15
C ALA A 93 13.34 3.95 1.12
N ASP A 94 13.04 5.22 1.43
CA ASP A 94 12.49 6.19 0.49
C ASP A 94 13.63 7.02 -0.09
N ILE A 95 14.02 6.74 -1.34
CA ILE A 95 15.16 7.37 -2.00
C ILE A 95 14.69 8.61 -2.77
N GLN A 96 15.20 9.78 -2.38
CA GLN A 96 14.93 11.05 -3.05
C GLN A 96 15.91 11.30 -4.18
N GLN A 97 17.18 10.89 -4.01
CA GLN A 97 18.23 11.10 -5.02
C GLN A 97 19.09 9.86 -5.21
N MET A 98 19.21 9.44 -6.46
CA MET A 98 20.17 8.41 -6.89
C MET A 98 21.35 9.05 -7.61
N GLY A 99 22.53 8.50 -7.39
CA GLY A 99 23.77 8.77 -8.14
C GLY A 99 24.09 7.63 -9.09
N PRO A 100 25.30 7.66 -9.68
CA PRO A 100 25.81 6.53 -10.46
C PRO A 100 25.98 5.31 -9.55
N LEU A 101 25.73 4.13 -10.11
CA LEU A 101 25.98 2.87 -9.39
C LEU A 101 27.48 2.76 -9.07
N PRO A 102 27.86 2.60 -7.80
CA PRO A 102 29.27 2.41 -7.42
C PRO A 102 29.86 1.14 -8.05
N GLU A 103 31.17 1.09 -8.14
CA GLU A 103 31.85 -0.15 -8.49
C GLU A 103 31.67 -1.16 -7.35
N SER A 104 30.80 -2.13 -7.56
CA SER A 104 30.38 -3.12 -6.58
C SER A 104 30.17 -4.47 -7.25
N GLU A 105 29.64 -5.44 -6.52
CA GLU A 105 29.22 -6.73 -7.08
C GLU A 105 27.94 -6.66 -7.92
N ILE A 106 27.23 -5.52 -7.92
CA ILE A 106 25.99 -5.34 -8.69
C ILE A 106 26.27 -5.06 -10.16
N SER A 107 25.54 -5.76 -11.03
CA SER A 107 25.58 -5.55 -12.49
C SER A 107 24.46 -4.64 -12.99
N GLU A 108 23.27 -4.74 -12.37
CA GLU A 108 22.07 -4.04 -12.84
C GLU A 108 21.20 -3.63 -11.66
N VAL A 109 20.53 -2.48 -11.80
CA VAL A 109 19.47 -1.98 -10.92
C VAL A 109 18.18 -1.88 -11.72
N LEU A 110 17.10 -2.47 -11.23
CA LEU A 110 15.77 -2.49 -11.84
C LEU A 110 14.80 -1.70 -10.99
N LEU A 111 14.05 -0.78 -11.61
CA LEU A 111 12.96 -0.05 -11.00
C LEU A 111 11.63 -0.50 -11.62
N GLN A 112 10.76 -1.11 -10.82
CA GLN A 112 9.43 -1.55 -11.28
C GLN A 112 8.42 -1.60 -10.12
N GLU A 113 7.14 -1.70 -10.46
CA GLU A 113 6.04 -1.68 -9.49
C GLU A 113 5.85 -3.03 -8.79
N GLU A 114 6.19 -4.11 -9.46
CA GLU A 114 5.97 -5.49 -9.03
C GLU A 114 7.30 -6.20 -8.75
N LEU A 115 7.23 -7.32 -8.02
CA LEU A 115 8.39 -8.23 -7.87
C LEU A 115 8.80 -8.81 -9.23
N PRO A 116 10.11 -8.88 -9.53
CA PRO A 116 10.61 -9.62 -10.67
C PRO A 116 10.20 -11.10 -10.64
N ARG A 117 10.02 -11.71 -11.80
CA ARG A 117 9.67 -13.13 -11.89
C ARG A 117 10.77 -14.06 -11.38
N GLU A 118 12.03 -13.70 -11.68
CA GLU A 118 13.21 -14.52 -11.34
C GLU A 118 13.91 -13.95 -10.10
N LEU A 119 13.54 -14.43 -8.93
CA LEU A 119 14.11 -14.01 -7.66
C LEU A 119 15.20 -14.96 -7.19
N THR A 120 16.26 -14.41 -6.58
CA THR A 120 17.31 -15.19 -5.92
C THR A 120 16.78 -15.96 -4.70
N TYR A 121 15.82 -15.37 -3.98
CA TYR A 121 15.19 -15.97 -2.81
C TYR A 121 13.66 -15.95 -2.93
N PRO A 122 13.06 -16.78 -3.81
CA PRO A 122 11.63 -16.71 -4.13
C PRO A 122 10.70 -17.03 -2.96
N ASP A 123 11.21 -17.78 -1.96
CA ASP A 123 10.42 -18.15 -0.78
C ASP A 123 10.54 -17.12 0.37
N ILE A 124 11.43 -16.13 0.26
CA ILE A 124 11.71 -15.15 1.33
C ILE A 124 11.32 -13.75 0.90
N GLN A 125 11.82 -13.26 -0.23
CA GLN A 125 11.68 -11.87 -0.66
C GLN A 125 10.22 -11.42 -0.84
N PRO A 126 9.28 -12.25 -1.35
CA PRO A 126 7.87 -11.88 -1.40
C PRO A 126 7.27 -11.61 -0.01
N LEU A 127 7.66 -12.41 0.99
CA LEU A 127 7.19 -12.24 2.37
C LEU A 127 7.75 -10.96 3.01
N LEU A 128 9.03 -10.65 2.76
CA LEU A 128 9.66 -9.43 3.25
C LEU A 128 9.01 -8.19 2.62
N LEU A 129 8.85 -8.16 1.29
CA LEU A 129 8.22 -7.03 0.61
C LEU A 129 6.76 -6.85 1.03
N ARG A 130 6.02 -7.94 1.19
CA ARG A 130 4.66 -7.91 1.73
C ARG A 130 4.64 -7.26 3.12
N ARG A 131 5.56 -7.67 4.02
CA ARG A 131 5.66 -7.11 5.36
C ARG A 131 5.93 -5.61 5.35
N VAL A 132 6.81 -5.13 4.46
CA VAL A 132 7.04 -3.70 4.26
C VAL A 132 5.75 -3.01 3.82
N LYS A 133 5.12 -3.49 2.75
CA LYS A 133 3.85 -2.93 2.23
C LYS A 133 2.76 -2.84 3.29
N GLU A 134 2.66 -3.83 4.20
CA GLU A 134 1.69 -3.83 5.32
C GLU A 134 2.02 -2.78 6.39
N THR A 135 3.31 -2.54 6.63
CA THR A 135 3.78 -1.68 7.73
C THR A 135 3.78 -0.20 7.37
N ILE A 136 4.16 0.16 6.14
CA ILE A 136 4.33 1.56 5.70
C ILE A 136 3.05 2.17 5.09
N GLN A 137 1.88 1.56 5.32
CA GLN A 137 0.60 2.08 4.87
C GLN A 137 0.21 3.33 5.66
N GLU A 138 -0.10 4.40 4.95
CA GLU A 138 -0.60 5.64 5.49
C GLU A 138 -1.93 6.01 4.83
N ILE A 139 -2.94 6.37 5.62
CA ILE A 139 -4.22 6.87 5.10
C ILE A 139 -4.20 8.39 5.18
N VAL A 140 -4.26 9.03 4.01
CA VAL A 140 -4.28 10.49 3.87
C VAL A 140 -5.64 10.96 3.39
N GLU A 141 -6.08 12.11 3.86
CA GLU A 141 -7.26 12.80 3.32
C GLU A 141 -6.87 13.50 2.02
N VAL A 142 -7.77 13.50 1.03
CA VAL A 142 -7.46 14.09 -0.28
C VAL A 142 -7.26 15.60 -0.20
N THR A 143 -6.29 16.07 -0.99
CA THR A 143 -6.01 17.46 -1.29
C THR A 143 -5.80 17.61 -2.79
N GLU A 144 -5.55 18.83 -3.29
CA GLU A 144 -5.32 19.05 -4.73
C GLU A 144 -4.18 18.21 -5.32
N GLU A 145 -3.11 17.97 -4.54
CA GLU A 145 -1.97 17.15 -4.97
C GLU A 145 -2.32 15.67 -5.16
N HIS A 146 -3.43 15.21 -4.56
CA HIS A 146 -3.91 13.84 -4.62
C HIS A 146 -4.88 13.58 -5.78
N VAL A 147 -5.34 14.61 -6.49
CA VAL A 147 -6.40 14.47 -7.51
C VAL A 147 -5.96 13.57 -8.66
N GLU A 148 -4.76 13.77 -9.21
CA GLU A 148 -4.31 12.98 -10.35
C GLU A 148 -4.18 11.47 -10.03
N PRO A 149 -3.50 11.02 -8.96
CA PRO A 149 -3.49 9.60 -8.59
C PRO A 149 -4.89 9.07 -8.24
N TRP A 150 -5.77 9.89 -7.65
CA TRP A 150 -7.14 9.50 -7.38
C TRP A 150 -7.94 9.28 -8.68
N VAL A 151 -7.85 10.20 -9.65
CA VAL A 151 -8.46 10.04 -11.00
C VAL A 151 -8.03 8.74 -11.65
N ARG A 152 -6.73 8.44 -11.64
CA ARG A 152 -6.19 7.21 -12.24
C ARG A 152 -6.77 5.94 -11.63
N MET A 153 -6.96 5.91 -10.32
CA MET A 153 -7.61 4.80 -9.62
C MET A 153 -9.12 4.80 -9.82
N GLY A 154 -9.75 5.98 -9.85
CA GLY A 154 -11.17 6.15 -10.12
C GLY A 154 -11.59 5.61 -11.48
N LEU A 155 -10.81 5.87 -12.53
CA LEU A 155 -11.05 5.32 -13.87
C LEU A 155 -10.95 3.79 -13.94
N LYS A 156 -10.26 3.14 -13.01
CA LYS A 156 -10.25 1.68 -12.91
C LYS A 156 -11.51 1.13 -12.22
N LEU A 157 -12.11 1.92 -11.32
CA LEU A 157 -13.37 1.58 -10.67
C LEU A 157 -14.58 1.94 -11.54
N TRP A 158 -14.52 3.08 -12.22
CA TRP A 158 -15.58 3.62 -13.08
C TRP A 158 -15.06 3.86 -14.51
N PRO A 159 -14.90 2.80 -15.33
CA PRO A 159 -14.19 2.84 -16.61
C PRO A 159 -14.94 3.60 -17.71
N ASP A 160 -16.24 3.88 -17.54
CA ASP A 160 -17.07 4.59 -18.51
C ASP A 160 -16.85 6.12 -18.52
N HIS A 161 -16.07 6.65 -17.56
CA HIS A 161 -15.76 8.07 -17.49
C HIS A 161 -14.47 8.40 -18.26
N SER A 162 -14.42 9.60 -18.84
CA SER A 162 -13.16 10.17 -19.34
C SER A 162 -12.31 10.74 -18.20
N PHE A 163 -11.01 10.94 -18.48
CA PHE A 163 -10.11 11.57 -17.50
C PHE A 163 -10.59 12.96 -17.08
N ASP A 164 -11.00 13.79 -18.04
CA ASP A 164 -11.41 15.19 -17.78
C ASP A 164 -12.70 15.26 -16.97
N GLU A 165 -13.69 14.41 -17.27
CA GLU A 165 -14.93 14.31 -16.48
C GLU A 165 -14.64 13.87 -15.05
N MET A 166 -13.87 12.80 -14.87
CA MET A 166 -13.49 12.30 -13.55
C MET A 166 -12.71 13.36 -12.77
N HIS A 167 -11.71 13.98 -13.39
CA HIS A 167 -10.90 15.01 -12.76
C HIS A 167 -11.75 16.19 -12.26
N LYS A 168 -12.70 16.66 -13.10
CA LYS A 168 -13.63 17.72 -12.70
C LYS A 168 -14.50 17.32 -11.52
N SER A 169 -15.11 16.13 -11.57
CA SER A 169 -15.97 15.62 -10.49
C SER A 169 -15.20 15.49 -9.17
N LEU A 170 -13.97 14.98 -9.21
CA LEU A 170 -13.17 14.81 -8.01
C LEU A 170 -12.69 16.14 -7.40
N LEU A 171 -12.45 17.17 -8.24
CA LEU A 171 -12.20 18.54 -7.76
C LEU A 171 -13.41 19.14 -7.05
N GLU A 172 -14.63 18.86 -7.52
CA GLU A 172 -15.86 19.32 -6.85
C GLU A 172 -16.00 18.70 -5.45
N ILE A 173 -15.61 17.43 -5.29
CA ILE A 173 -15.61 16.74 -3.99
C ILE A 173 -14.67 17.39 -2.98
N LEU A 174 -13.49 17.88 -3.41
CA LEU A 174 -12.55 18.59 -2.53
C LEU A 174 -13.16 19.82 -1.83
N HIS A 175 -14.16 20.44 -2.44
CA HIS A 175 -14.84 21.60 -1.92
C HIS A 175 -16.21 21.27 -1.28
N SER A 176 -16.56 19.99 -1.19
CA SER A 176 -17.83 19.53 -0.64
C SER A 176 -17.75 19.41 0.90
N GLU A 177 -18.80 19.88 1.58
CA GLU A 177 -18.96 19.63 3.02
C GLU A 177 -19.58 18.26 3.32
N LYS A 178 -20.20 17.64 2.28
CA LYS A 178 -20.94 16.37 2.43
C LYS A 178 -20.20 15.18 1.84
N GLU A 179 -19.09 15.38 1.16
CA GLU A 179 -18.31 14.33 0.53
C GLU A 179 -16.83 14.53 0.80
N THR A 180 -16.10 13.43 0.85
CA THR A 180 -14.63 13.43 0.89
C THR A 180 -14.09 12.11 0.37
N ALA A 181 -12.77 12.03 0.24
CA ALA A 181 -12.10 10.77 -0.02
C ALA A 181 -10.82 10.63 0.81
N PHE A 182 -10.41 9.40 0.99
CA PHE A 182 -9.15 9.04 1.63
C PHE A 182 -8.37 8.11 0.72
N LEU A 183 -7.08 8.36 0.58
CA LEU A 183 -6.18 7.51 -0.18
C LEU A 183 -5.27 6.73 0.77
N CYS A 184 -4.94 5.50 0.40
CA CYS A 184 -3.87 4.75 1.04
C CYS A 184 -2.57 4.94 0.27
N ARG A 185 -1.56 5.50 0.94
CA ARG A 185 -0.21 5.62 0.43
C ARG A 185 0.66 4.49 1.00
N VAL A 186 1.52 3.92 0.16
CA VAL A 186 2.53 2.91 0.53
C VAL A 186 3.88 3.41 0.03
N GLY A 187 4.60 4.12 0.89
CA GLY A 187 5.76 4.91 0.49
C GLY A 187 5.34 6.04 -0.44
N GLN A 188 5.88 6.07 -1.66
CA GLN A 188 5.54 7.07 -2.69
C GLN A 188 4.36 6.66 -3.59
N LEU A 189 3.79 5.45 -3.41
CA LEU A 189 2.73 4.91 -4.25
C LEU A 189 1.35 5.06 -3.61
N TYR A 190 0.34 5.36 -4.42
CA TYR A 190 -1.05 5.30 -4.00
C TYR A 190 -1.63 3.94 -4.34
N ALA A 191 -2.05 3.21 -3.30
CA ALA A 191 -2.43 1.80 -3.38
C ALA A 191 -3.95 1.57 -3.36
N GLY A 192 -4.74 2.60 -3.09
CA GLY A 192 -6.20 2.52 -3.07
C GLY A 192 -6.84 3.80 -2.56
N PHE A 193 -8.14 3.89 -2.69
CA PHE A 193 -8.94 5.00 -2.17
C PHE A 193 -10.30 4.52 -1.67
N ILE A 194 -10.94 5.36 -0.85
CA ILE A 194 -12.36 5.33 -0.54
C ILE A 194 -12.93 6.72 -0.75
N GLN A 195 -14.08 6.82 -1.41
CA GLN A 195 -14.91 8.00 -1.47
C GLN A 195 -16.15 7.79 -0.61
N VAL A 196 -16.46 8.75 0.23
CA VAL A 196 -17.58 8.69 1.17
C VAL A 196 -18.39 9.97 1.15
N SER A 197 -19.70 9.83 1.36
CA SER A 197 -20.63 10.96 1.43
C SER A 197 -21.51 10.88 2.68
N ILE A 198 -22.22 11.99 2.96
CA ILE A 198 -23.29 12.09 3.95
C ILE A 198 -24.60 12.25 3.20
N ARG A 199 -25.48 11.27 3.33
CA ARG A 199 -26.80 11.28 2.75
C ARG A 199 -27.84 11.59 3.83
N VAL A 200 -28.69 12.58 3.58
CA VAL A 200 -29.79 12.98 4.47
C VAL A 200 -31.15 12.52 3.96
N ASP A 201 -31.21 12.17 2.66
CA ASP A 201 -32.36 11.55 2.02
C ASP A 201 -32.42 10.06 2.33
N TYR A 202 -33.47 9.40 1.86
CA TYR A 202 -33.67 7.96 2.06
C TYR A 202 -32.48 7.14 1.57
N VAL A 203 -32.00 6.25 2.45
CA VAL A 203 -31.01 5.22 2.12
C VAL A 203 -31.62 3.85 2.41
N GLU A 204 -31.61 2.96 1.43
CA GLU A 204 -32.20 1.62 1.55
C GLU A 204 -31.59 0.85 2.75
N GLY A 205 -32.45 0.29 3.59
CA GLY A 205 -32.06 -0.46 4.79
C GLY A 205 -31.63 0.40 5.98
N SER A 206 -31.66 1.73 5.88
CA SER A 206 -31.34 2.62 7.00
C SER A 206 -32.61 3.02 7.78
N ASP A 207 -32.46 3.12 9.10
CA ASP A 207 -33.46 3.65 10.04
C ASP A 207 -33.02 4.95 10.71
N SER A 208 -31.92 5.54 10.28
CA SER A 208 -31.34 6.79 10.78
C SER A 208 -31.11 7.84 9.66
N SER A 209 -30.92 9.08 10.07
CA SER A 209 -30.47 10.19 9.21
C SER A 209 -29.70 11.19 10.08
N PRO A 210 -28.54 11.68 9.67
CA PRO A 210 -27.83 11.37 8.42
C PRO A 210 -27.21 9.98 8.40
N VAL A 211 -26.94 9.46 7.17
CA VAL A 211 -26.27 8.18 6.92
C VAL A 211 -24.97 8.45 6.20
N GLY A 212 -23.88 7.83 6.65
CA GLY A 212 -22.65 7.77 5.88
C GLY A 212 -22.82 6.83 4.67
N TYR A 213 -22.18 7.11 3.55
CA TYR A 213 -22.33 6.27 2.37
C TYR A 213 -20.97 6.05 1.69
N VAL A 214 -20.66 4.80 1.34
CA VAL A 214 -19.48 4.46 0.54
C VAL A 214 -19.86 4.61 -0.93
N GLU A 215 -19.41 5.68 -1.57
CA GLU A 215 -19.65 5.94 -3.00
C GLU A 215 -18.74 5.08 -3.88
N GLY A 216 -17.56 4.76 -3.39
CA GLY A 216 -16.65 3.83 -4.03
C GLY A 216 -15.46 3.50 -3.18
N ILE A 217 -14.97 2.27 -3.32
CA ILE A 217 -13.74 1.80 -2.68
C ILE A 217 -12.95 0.96 -3.68
N TYR A 218 -11.67 1.27 -3.83
CA TYR A 218 -10.79 0.60 -4.77
C TYR A 218 -9.42 0.35 -4.14
N VAL A 219 -8.85 -0.81 -4.44
CA VAL A 219 -7.46 -1.15 -4.09
C VAL A 219 -6.78 -1.74 -5.31
N GLU A 220 -5.59 -1.22 -5.63
CA GLU A 220 -4.73 -1.71 -6.70
C GLU A 220 -4.44 -3.21 -6.52
N GLU A 221 -4.44 -3.96 -7.61
CA GLU A 221 -4.38 -5.41 -7.58
C GLU A 221 -3.20 -5.95 -6.77
N SER A 222 -2.02 -5.39 -6.97
CA SER A 222 -0.78 -5.75 -6.27
C SER A 222 -0.76 -5.41 -4.78
N TYR A 223 -1.76 -4.68 -4.30
CA TYR A 223 -1.91 -4.28 -2.90
C TYR A 223 -3.15 -4.88 -2.23
N ARG A 224 -3.90 -5.73 -2.94
CA ARG A 224 -5.02 -6.47 -2.37
C ARG A 224 -4.55 -7.45 -1.29
N MET A 225 -5.46 -7.82 -0.39
CA MET A 225 -5.20 -8.74 0.74
C MET A 225 -4.13 -8.25 1.74
N LEU A 226 -3.80 -6.94 1.72
CA LEU A 226 -2.91 -6.28 2.69
C LEU A 226 -3.69 -5.46 3.76
N GLY A 227 -5.00 -5.64 3.85
CA GLY A 227 -5.86 -4.94 4.81
C GLY A 227 -6.18 -3.49 4.46
N ILE A 228 -5.77 -2.97 3.29
CA ILE A 228 -5.95 -1.57 2.89
C ILE A 228 -7.42 -1.17 2.86
N ALA A 229 -8.29 -1.96 2.22
CA ALA A 229 -9.71 -1.64 2.13
C ALA A 229 -10.36 -1.50 3.53
N LYS A 230 -9.99 -2.37 4.49
CA LYS A 230 -10.46 -2.26 5.88
C LYS A 230 -9.99 -0.97 6.57
N LYS A 231 -8.74 -0.56 6.36
CA LYS A 231 -8.19 0.69 6.91
C LYS A 231 -8.87 1.92 6.30
N LEU A 232 -9.11 1.91 5.00
CA LEU A 232 -9.82 2.96 4.27
C LEU A 232 -11.27 3.08 4.78
N LEU A 233 -11.99 1.96 4.87
CA LEU A 233 -13.36 1.94 5.39
C LEU A 233 -13.40 2.48 6.83
N ALA A 234 -12.56 1.99 7.72
CA ALA A 234 -12.50 2.48 9.10
C ALA A 234 -12.18 3.99 9.20
N ARG A 235 -11.47 4.55 8.22
CA ARG A 235 -11.26 6.01 8.15
C ARG A 235 -12.51 6.74 7.69
N GLY A 236 -13.21 6.22 6.69
CA GLY A 236 -14.50 6.75 6.20
C GLY A 236 -15.59 6.70 7.28
N GLU A 237 -15.70 5.59 8.02
CA GLU A 237 -16.64 5.44 9.14
C GLU A 237 -16.39 6.50 10.23
N ARG A 238 -15.14 6.72 10.64
CA ARG A 238 -14.80 7.77 11.61
C ARG A 238 -15.17 9.17 11.12
N TRP A 239 -14.98 9.44 9.82
CA TRP A 239 -15.36 10.73 9.22
C TRP A 239 -16.89 10.92 9.23
N ALA A 240 -17.67 9.89 8.91
CA ALA A 240 -19.14 9.91 8.96
C ALA A 240 -19.65 10.04 10.41
N GLN A 241 -19.07 9.28 11.35
CA GLN A 241 -19.40 9.35 12.78
C GLN A 241 -19.18 10.77 13.34
N ALA A 242 -18.09 11.44 12.97
CA ALA A 242 -17.81 12.82 13.39
C ALA A 242 -18.86 13.83 12.86
N ARG A 243 -19.68 13.42 11.87
CA ARG A 243 -20.79 14.19 11.28
C ARG A 243 -22.17 13.74 11.75
N GLY A 244 -22.21 12.91 12.80
CA GLY A 244 -23.45 12.47 13.44
C GLY A 244 -24.09 11.23 12.82
N CYS A 245 -23.45 10.58 11.84
CA CYS A 245 -23.96 9.33 11.29
C CYS A 245 -23.77 8.17 12.29
N VAL A 246 -24.77 7.33 12.41
CA VAL A 246 -24.73 6.11 13.23
C VAL A 246 -24.83 4.84 12.38
N GLN A 247 -25.11 5.00 11.08
CA GLN A 247 -25.15 3.92 10.08
C GLN A 247 -24.33 4.30 8.87
N MET A 248 -23.85 3.29 8.16
CA MET A 248 -23.09 3.41 6.90
C MET A 248 -23.76 2.53 5.85
N GLY A 249 -24.14 3.12 4.72
CA GLY A 249 -24.67 2.43 3.54
C GLY A 249 -23.61 2.24 2.47
N SER A 250 -23.88 1.33 1.55
CA SER A 250 -23.11 1.11 0.32
C SER A 250 -23.99 0.36 -0.67
N ASP A 251 -23.66 0.44 -1.96
CA ASP A 251 -24.22 -0.43 -2.97
C ASP A 251 -23.11 -1.03 -3.85
N ILE A 252 -23.45 -2.11 -4.50
CA ILE A 252 -22.56 -2.81 -5.42
C ILE A 252 -23.33 -3.31 -6.63
N GLU A 253 -22.65 -3.49 -7.75
CA GLU A 253 -23.22 -4.22 -8.86
C GLU A 253 -23.48 -5.68 -8.49
N GLN A 254 -24.62 -6.22 -8.91
CA GLN A 254 -25.09 -7.56 -8.56
C GLN A 254 -24.05 -8.68 -8.86
N HIS A 255 -23.17 -8.47 -9.84
CA HIS A 255 -22.18 -9.47 -10.24
C HIS A 255 -20.81 -9.31 -9.55
N ASN A 256 -20.64 -8.29 -8.71
CA ASN A 256 -19.37 -8.01 -8.03
C ASN A 256 -19.23 -8.84 -6.76
N ALA A 257 -18.96 -10.15 -6.92
CA ALA A 257 -18.79 -11.08 -5.82
C ALA A 257 -17.65 -10.65 -4.86
N ALA A 258 -16.55 -10.11 -5.38
CA ALA A 258 -15.43 -9.69 -4.55
C ALA A 258 -15.82 -8.51 -3.63
N SER A 259 -16.63 -7.58 -4.12
CA SER A 259 -17.15 -6.48 -3.31
C SER A 259 -18.18 -6.99 -2.29
N TYR A 260 -19.04 -7.94 -2.65
CA TYR A 260 -19.99 -8.56 -1.73
C TYR A 260 -19.28 -9.24 -0.55
N ASP A 261 -18.26 -10.07 -0.84
CA ASP A 261 -17.45 -10.76 0.17
C ASP A 261 -16.70 -9.76 1.07
N PHE A 262 -16.21 -8.67 0.50
CA PHE A 262 -15.60 -7.60 1.28
C PHE A 262 -16.60 -6.97 2.25
N HIS A 263 -17.76 -6.49 1.76
CA HIS A 263 -18.77 -5.83 2.59
C HIS A 263 -19.25 -6.72 3.73
N THR A 264 -19.56 -7.96 3.46
CA THR A 264 -19.98 -8.92 4.51
C THR A 264 -18.85 -9.19 5.51
N SER A 265 -17.59 -9.27 5.05
CA SER A 265 -16.42 -9.51 5.92
C SER A 265 -16.12 -8.35 6.88
N VAL A 266 -16.60 -7.14 6.60
CA VAL A 266 -16.39 -5.94 7.41
C VAL A 266 -17.66 -5.51 8.17
N GLY A 267 -18.72 -6.32 8.13
CA GLY A 267 -19.90 -6.16 8.97
C GLY A 267 -21.09 -5.47 8.31
N PHE A 268 -21.08 -5.24 6.99
CA PHE A 268 -22.32 -4.85 6.30
C PHE A 268 -23.26 -6.05 6.17
N GLU A 269 -24.55 -5.80 6.31
CA GLU A 269 -25.61 -6.75 6.06
C GLU A 269 -26.37 -6.37 4.78
N GLU A 270 -26.72 -7.38 3.98
CA GLU A 270 -27.52 -7.15 2.76
C GLU A 270 -28.92 -6.64 3.15
N ALA A 271 -29.23 -5.40 2.78
CA ALA A 271 -30.53 -4.78 3.06
C ALA A 271 -31.57 -5.16 2.01
N ASN A 272 -31.25 -4.99 0.71
CA ASN A 272 -32.18 -5.26 -0.38
C ASN A 272 -31.43 -5.44 -1.71
N ARG A 273 -32.17 -5.95 -2.72
CA ARG A 273 -31.75 -5.97 -4.13
C ARG A 273 -32.77 -5.21 -4.95
N ILE A 274 -32.34 -4.14 -5.62
CA ILE A 274 -33.22 -3.25 -6.37
C ILE A 274 -32.86 -3.26 -7.85
N ILE A 275 -33.83 -2.92 -8.70
CA ILE A 275 -33.65 -2.66 -10.13
C ILE A 275 -33.97 -1.20 -10.37
N CYS A 276 -33.02 -0.42 -10.85
CA CYS A 276 -33.18 0.98 -11.15
C CYS A 276 -33.67 1.18 -12.60
N PHE A 277 -34.61 2.11 -12.78
CA PHE A 277 -35.09 2.52 -14.10
C PHE A 277 -34.94 4.03 -14.26
N ILE A 278 -34.56 4.49 -15.45
CA ILE A 278 -34.52 5.89 -15.83
C ILE A 278 -35.21 6.09 -17.17
N LYS A 279 -35.80 7.25 -17.39
CA LYS A 279 -36.45 7.65 -18.63
C LYS A 279 -36.26 9.15 -18.88
N ASP A 280 -35.81 9.50 -20.07
CA ASP A 280 -35.81 10.89 -20.55
C ASP A 280 -37.25 11.35 -20.82
N ILE A 281 -37.53 12.63 -20.49
CA ILE A 281 -38.84 13.28 -20.68
C ILE A 281 -38.73 14.53 -21.52
#